data_a089ac49de72ee690ff7086baffd1c4f
#
_entry.id   a089ac49de72ee690ff7086baffd1c4f
#
_cell.length_a   1.000
_cell.length_b   1.000
_cell.length_c   1.000
_cell.angle_alpha   90.00
_cell.angle_beta   90.00
_cell.angle_gamma   90.00
#
_symmetry.space_group_name_H-M   'P 1'
#
loop_
_entity.id
_entity.type
_entity.pdbx_description
1 polymer ?
#
loop_
_entity_poly.entity_id
_entity_poly.type
_entity_poly.pdbx_seq_one_letter_code
_entity_poly.pdbx_strand_id
1 'polypeptide(L)'
;MQTFVQERDGDVLIVSADGGLNRDTAHQLIDDVGAQVDKGARSIIVDCSNLQVISSSGIGVLLQLHRTMKAKGAVVRIAGLQGFVAQAIRLVRLDSVFELYGDVNAARLSFRPRN
;
A
#
# COMPACT_ATOMS: atom_id res chain seq x y z
N MET A 1 -10.55 14.42 -7.47
CA MET A 1 -9.44 13.47 -7.63
C MET A 1 -8.69 13.36 -6.32
N GLN A 2 -8.45 12.13 -5.86
CA GLN A 2 -7.74 11.91 -4.60
C GLN A 2 -6.24 12.11 -4.80
N THR A 3 -5.61 12.88 -3.90
CA THR A 3 -4.17 13.07 -3.90
C THR A 3 -3.56 12.23 -2.80
N PHE A 4 -2.56 11.42 -3.12
CA PHE A 4 -1.86 10.62 -2.15
C PHE A 4 -0.64 11.37 -1.64
N VAL A 5 -0.54 11.51 -0.32
CA VAL A 5 0.64 12.09 0.31
C VAL A 5 1.76 11.06 0.25
N GLN A 6 2.92 11.46 -0.25
CA GLN A 6 4.08 10.59 -0.42
C GLN A 6 5.27 11.10 0.38
N GLU A 7 5.98 10.17 0.99
CA GLU A 7 7.22 10.45 1.71
C GLU A 7 8.28 9.45 1.27
N ARG A 8 9.47 9.94 0.94
CA ARG A 8 10.61 9.12 0.52
C ARG A 8 11.72 9.16 1.55
N ASP A 9 12.26 8.01 1.86
CA ASP A 9 13.44 7.86 2.70
C ASP A 9 14.32 6.77 2.06
N GLY A 10 15.32 7.19 1.27
CA GLY A 10 16.11 6.26 0.49
C GLY A 10 15.26 5.52 -0.52
N ASP A 11 15.24 4.19 -0.45
CA ASP A 11 14.41 3.34 -1.30
C ASP A 11 13.04 3.02 -0.68
N VAL A 12 12.75 3.54 0.52
CA VAL A 12 11.46 3.36 1.18
C VAL A 12 10.52 4.49 0.78
N LEU A 13 9.36 4.11 0.25
CA LEU A 13 8.28 5.03 -0.08
C LEU A 13 7.10 4.78 0.84
N ILE A 14 6.59 5.83 1.46
CA ILE A 14 5.38 5.79 2.26
C ILE A 14 4.30 6.58 1.52
N VAL A 15 3.18 5.94 1.25
CA VAL A 15 2.05 6.55 0.55
C VAL A 15 0.82 6.45 1.43
N SER A 16 0.18 7.58 1.73
CA SER A 16 -1.05 7.61 2.52
C SER A 16 -2.26 7.46 1.61
N ALA A 17 -3.08 6.45 1.88
CA ALA A 17 -4.34 6.26 1.18
C ALA A 17 -5.47 6.69 2.13
N ASP A 18 -5.91 7.94 2.00
CA ASP A 18 -6.90 8.53 2.89
C ASP A 18 -8.29 8.49 2.26
N GLY A 19 -9.31 8.37 3.11
CA GLY A 19 -10.70 8.41 2.69
C GLY A 19 -11.18 7.10 2.08
N GLY A 20 -11.15 6.96 0.78
CA GLY A 20 -11.67 5.78 0.10
C GLY A 20 -10.81 5.29 -1.04
N LEU A 21 -10.79 3.97 -1.20
CA LEU A 21 -10.20 3.33 -2.37
C LEU A 21 -11.30 2.67 -3.20
N ASN A 22 -11.50 3.19 -4.38
CA ASN A 22 -12.33 2.59 -5.40
C ASN A 22 -11.45 2.27 -6.61
N ARG A 23 -12.06 1.83 -7.70
CA ARG A 23 -11.32 1.46 -8.91
C ARG A 23 -10.40 2.58 -9.39
N ASP A 24 -10.93 3.81 -9.47
CA ASP A 24 -10.19 4.93 -10.05
C ASP A 24 -9.07 5.41 -9.12
N THR A 25 -9.36 5.58 -7.83
CA THR A 25 -8.34 6.04 -6.88
C THR A 25 -7.27 4.99 -6.67
N ALA A 26 -7.62 3.70 -6.71
CA ALA A 26 -6.64 2.63 -6.59
C ALA A 26 -5.72 2.55 -7.82
N HIS A 27 -6.25 2.80 -9.03
CA HIS A 27 -5.40 2.90 -10.23
C HIS A 27 -4.47 4.09 -10.15
N GLN A 28 -4.94 5.23 -9.62
CA GLN A 28 -4.08 6.39 -9.35
C GLN A 28 -2.93 6.01 -8.42
N LEU A 29 -3.22 5.22 -7.39
CA LEU A 29 -2.19 4.73 -6.47
C LEU A 29 -1.13 3.90 -7.19
N ILE A 30 -1.54 3.01 -8.10
CA ILE A 30 -0.59 2.21 -8.89
C ILE A 30 0.31 3.11 -9.72
N ASP A 31 -0.26 4.13 -10.38
CA ASP A 31 0.50 5.05 -11.22
C ASP A 31 1.51 5.84 -10.39
N ASP A 32 1.08 6.37 -9.25
CA ASP A 32 1.93 7.18 -8.37
C ASP A 32 3.07 6.35 -7.77
N VAL A 33 2.78 5.15 -7.31
CA VAL A 33 3.79 4.24 -6.76
C VAL A 33 4.75 3.78 -7.85
N GLY A 34 4.20 3.45 -9.03
CA GLY A 34 5.01 3.03 -10.18
C GLY A 34 6.01 4.08 -10.60
N ALA A 35 5.61 5.35 -10.61
CA ALA A 35 6.52 6.46 -10.92
C ALA A 35 7.69 6.53 -9.93
N GLN A 36 7.44 6.30 -8.66
CA GLN A 36 8.49 6.30 -7.63
C GLN A 36 9.40 5.07 -7.73
N VAL A 37 8.84 3.91 -8.07
CA VAL A 37 9.64 2.70 -8.30
C VAL A 37 10.58 2.90 -9.48
N ASP A 38 10.12 3.57 -10.52
CA ASP A 38 10.97 3.92 -11.68
C ASP A 38 12.10 4.87 -11.29
N LYS A 39 11.95 5.59 -10.17
CA LYS A 39 12.96 6.49 -9.62
C LYS A 39 13.78 5.85 -8.49
N GLY A 40 13.67 4.55 -8.28
CA GLY A 40 14.50 3.81 -7.35
C GLY A 40 13.84 3.32 -6.06
N ALA A 41 12.56 3.60 -5.83
CA ALA A 41 11.86 3.06 -4.66
C ALA A 41 11.76 1.54 -4.80
N ARG A 42 11.99 0.82 -3.69
CA ARG A 42 11.94 -0.66 -3.68
C ARG A 42 11.10 -1.20 -2.54
N SER A 43 10.92 -0.43 -1.49
CA SER A 43 10.17 -0.82 -0.29
C SER A 43 9.01 0.14 -0.14
N ILE A 44 7.80 -0.34 -0.39
CA ILE A 44 6.60 0.50 -0.45
C ILE A 44 5.73 0.21 0.75
N ILE A 45 5.32 1.25 1.46
CA ILE A 45 4.37 1.15 2.57
C ILE A 45 3.13 1.95 2.19
N VAL A 46 1.99 1.27 2.12
CA VAL A 46 0.70 1.94 1.95
C VAL A 46 0.12 2.16 3.34
N ASP A 47 0.07 3.41 3.75
CA ASP A 47 -0.48 3.80 5.04
C ASP A 47 -1.97 3.96 4.92
N CYS A 48 -2.70 3.04 5.54
CA CYS A 48 -4.16 2.99 5.52
C CYS A 48 -4.80 3.48 6.82
N SER A 49 -4.05 4.22 7.64
CA SER A 49 -4.54 4.70 8.95
C SER A 49 -5.79 5.55 8.83
N ASN A 50 -5.94 6.29 7.74
CA ASN A 50 -7.08 7.17 7.48
C ASN A 50 -7.97 6.66 6.35
N LEU A 51 -7.80 5.41 5.95
CA LEU A 51 -8.64 4.78 4.94
C LEU A 51 -9.94 4.31 5.61
N GLN A 52 -11.06 4.83 5.16
CA GLN A 52 -12.37 4.60 5.78
C GLN A 52 -13.24 3.63 4.98
N VAL A 53 -13.06 3.59 3.68
CA VAL A 53 -13.90 2.81 2.77
C VAL A 53 -13.04 2.21 1.68
N ILE A 54 -13.30 0.95 1.34
CA ILE A 54 -12.70 0.31 0.17
C ILE A 54 -13.77 -0.49 -0.57
N SER A 55 -13.85 -0.29 -1.90
CA SER A 55 -14.78 -1.05 -2.74
C SER A 55 -14.17 -2.40 -3.13
N SER A 56 -15.01 -3.31 -3.62
CA SER A 56 -14.55 -4.60 -4.17
C SER A 56 -13.56 -4.38 -5.31
N SER A 57 -13.82 -3.38 -6.16
CA SER A 57 -12.91 -3.02 -7.24
C SER A 57 -11.59 -2.48 -6.70
N GLY A 58 -11.64 -1.68 -5.64
CA GLY A 58 -10.44 -1.17 -4.97
C GLY A 58 -9.59 -2.29 -4.40
N ILE A 59 -10.21 -3.31 -3.81
CA ILE A 59 -9.50 -4.50 -3.32
C ILE A 59 -8.79 -5.21 -4.46
N GLY A 60 -9.48 -5.42 -5.59
CA GLY A 60 -8.87 -6.06 -6.77
C GLY A 60 -7.68 -5.28 -7.31
N VAL A 61 -7.77 -3.95 -7.30
CA VAL A 61 -6.68 -3.11 -7.78
C VAL A 61 -5.50 -3.09 -6.79
N LEU A 62 -5.75 -3.21 -5.48
CA LEU A 62 -4.65 -3.40 -4.52
C LEU A 62 -3.86 -4.67 -4.82
N LEU A 63 -4.55 -5.75 -5.17
CA LEU A 63 -3.88 -6.98 -5.58
C LEU A 63 -3.06 -6.75 -6.85
N GLN A 64 -3.59 -5.99 -7.79
CA GLN A 64 -2.86 -5.60 -8.99
C GLN A 64 -1.63 -4.76 -8.66
N LEU A 65 -1.73 -3.85 -7.70
CA LEU A 65 -0.60 -3.07 -7.19
C LEU A 65 0.54 -4.00 -6.72
N HIS A 66 0.20 -4.99 -5.92
CA HIS A 66 1.18 -5.96 -5.42
C HIS A 66 1.91 -6.64 -6.59
N ARG A 67 1.15 -7.17 -7.56
CA ARG A 67 1.70 -7.88 -8.70
C ARG A 67 2.57 -6.99 -9.58
N THR A 68 2.08 -5.79 -9.86
CA THR A 68 2.79 -4.83 -10.72
C THR A 68 4.13 -4.42 -10.10
N MET A 69 4.13 -4.11 -8.81
CA MET A 69 5.35 -3.69 -8.13
C MET A 69 6.34 -4.85 -7.95
N LYS A 70 5.83 -6.05 -7.68
CA LYS A 70 6.67 -7.24 -7.60
C LYS A 70 7.40 -7.50 -8.91
N ALA A 71 6.72 -7.33 -10.04
CA ALA A 71 7.33 -7.47 -11.36
C ALA A 71 8.42 -6.42 -11.61
N LYS A 72 8.35 -5.28 -10.94
CA LYS A 72 9.37 -4.22 -11.00
C LYS A 72 10.48 -4.38 -9.95
N GLY A 73 10.42 -5.42 -9.14
CA GLY A 73 11.41 -5.67 -8.10
C GLY A 73 11.15 -4.93 -6.79
N ALA A 74 9.93 -4.44 -6.58
CA ALA A 74 9.55 -3.74 -5.36
C ALA A 74 8.58 -4.57 -4.50
N VAL A 75 8.60 -4.35 -3.20
CA VAL A 75 7.73 -5.02 -2.22
C VAL A 75 6.75 -4.00 -1.66
N VAL A 76 5.47 -4.37 -1.61
CA VAL A 76 4.41 -3.53 -1.03
C VAL A 76 3.94 -4.15 0.27
N ARG A 77 3.93 -3.34 1.33
CA ARG A 77 3.38 -3.70 2.64
C ARG A 77 2.32 -2.69 3.03
N ILE A 78 1.38 -3.12 3.85
CA ILE A 78 0.24 -2.29 4.26
C ILE A 78 0.32 -2.05 5.76
N ALA A 79 0.06 -0.82 6.17
CA ALA A 79 0.09 -0.42 7.58
C ALA A 79 -1.20 0.30 7.97
N GLY A 80 -1.60 0.13 9.21
CA GLY A 80 -2.63 0.94 9.83
C GLY A 80 -4.06 0.59 9.49
N LEU A 81 -4.33 -0.59 8.93
CA LEU A 81 -5.70 -1.01 8.64
C LEU A 81 -6.55 -1.03 9.90
N GLN A 82 -7.75 -0.47 9.84
CA GLN A 82 -8.67 -0.37 10.96
C GLN A 82 -10.11 -0.60 10.53
N GLY A 83 -10.95 -0.99 11.50
CA GLY A 83 -12.40 -1.04 11.33
C GLY A 83 -12.87 -1.91 10.16
N PHE A 84 -13.81 -1.39 9.41
CA PHE A 84 -14.41 -2.12 8.27
C PHE A 84 -13.40 -2.47 7.20
N VAL A 85 -12.43 -1.61 6.96
CA VAL A 85 -11.41 -1.86 5.93
C VAL A 85 -10.56 -3.07 6.34
N ALA A 86 -10.14 -3.13 7.60
CA ALA A 86 -9.37 -4.26 8.10
C ALA A 86 -10.16 -5.56 7.99
N GLN A 87 -11.46 -5.53 8.33
CA GLN A 87 -12.33 -6.70 8.21
C GLN A 87 -12.49 -7.15 6.77
N ALA A 88 -12.70 -6.19 5.84
CA ALA A 88 -12.83 -6.49 4.42
C ALA A 88 -11.59 -7.16 3.86
N ILE A 89 -10.41 -6.65 4.20
CA ILE A 89 -9.12 -7.21 3.77
C ILE A 89 -8.96 -8.65 4.27
N ARG A 90 -9.33 -8.92 5.51
CA ARG A 90 -9.25 -10.28 6.09
C ARG A 90 -10.26 -11.23 5.47
N LEU A 91 -11.48 -10.76 5.20
CA LEU A 91 -12.54 -11.58 4.60
C LEU A 91 -12.16 -12.08 3.20
N VAL A 92 -11.44 -11.28 2.43
CA VAL A 92 -11.00 -11.67 1.09
C VAL A 92 -9.58 -12.25 1.09
N ARG A 93 -9.02 -12.50 2.26
CA ARG A 93 -7.71 -13.16 2.41
C ARG A 93 -6.53 -12.40 1.81
N LEU A 94 -6.60 -11.09 1.72
CA LEU A 94 -5.45 -10.28 1.28
C LEU A 94 -4.31 -10.28 2.30
N ASP A 95 -4.60 -10.64 3.55
CA ASP A 95 -3.58 -10.86 4.57
C ASP A 95 -2.63 -12.02 4.25
N SER A 96 -3.01 -12.90 3.30
CA SER A 96 -2.11 -13.94 2.80
C SER A 96 -1.22 -13.45 1.65
N VAL A 97 -1.52 -12.29 1.06
CA VAL A 97 -0.77 -11.69 -0.05
C VAL A 97 0.12 -10.57 0.43
N PHE A 98 -0.43 -9.70 1.30
CA PHE A 98 0.31 -8.56 1.86
C PHE A 98 0.73 -8.85 3.28
N GLU A 99 1.92 -8.41 3.65
CA GLU A 99 2.28 -8.30 5.05
C GLU A 99 1.63 -7.05 5.63
N LEU A 100 0.88 -7.24 6.72
CA LEU A 100 0.11 -6.19 7.37
C LEU A 100 0.78 -5.79 8.68
N TYR A 101 0.88 -4.49 8.91
CA TYR A 101 1.50 -3.94 10.12
C TYR A 101 0.52 -3.00 10.80
N GLY A 102 0.64 -2.89 12.13
CA GLY A 102 -0.24 -2.04 12.92
C GLY A 102 -0.08 -0.55 12.64
N ASP A 103 1.14 -0.14 12.27
CA ASP A 103 1.44 1.25 11.93
C ASP A 103 2.62 1.34 10.95
N VAL A 104 2.84 2.55 10.44
CA VAL A 104 3.92 2.82 9.47
C VAL A 104 5.29 2.51 10.05
N ASN A 105 5.50 2.81 11.32
CA ASN A 105 6.79 2.58 11.96
C ASN A 105 7.15 1.09 11.98
N ALA A 106 6.20 0.24 12.34
CA ALA A 106 6.39 -1.22 12.32
C ALA A 106 6.72 -1.72 10.92
N ALA A 107 5.99 -1.22 9.92
CA ALA A 107 6.24 -1.58 8.52
C ALA A 107 7.62 -1.11 8.06
N ARG A 108 8.02 0.10 8.43
CA ARG A 108 9.33 0.65 8.09
C ARG A 108 10.46 -0.19 8.70
N LEU A 109 10.33 -0.59 9.95
CA LEU A 109 11.32 -1.41 10.64
C LEU A 109 11.47 -2.78 9.97
N SER A 110 10.40 -3.32 9.39
CA SER A 110 10.42 -4.62 8.72
C SER A 110 11.30 -4.65 7.48
N PHE A 111 11.60 -3.47 6.89
CA PHE A 111 12.45 -3.35 5.71
C PHE A 111 13.93 -3.15 6.05
N ARG A 112 14.30 -3.06 7.33
CA ARG A 112 15.71 -2.87 7.68
C ARG A 112 16.51 -4.11 7.35
N PRO A 113 17.73 -3.94 6.77
CA PRO A 113 18.60 -5.07 6.56
C PRO A 113 18.98 -5.71 7.89
N ARG A 114 19.06 -7.01 7.91
CA ARG A 114 19.58 -7.76 9.05
C ARG A 114 21.09 -7.76 9.02
N ASN A 115 21.67 -7.37 10.13
CA ASN A 115 23.10 -7.43 10.31
C ASN A 115 23.47 -8.65 11.13
#